data_d42996156c5243f422afc22dfa3335b2
#
_entry.id   d42996156c5243f422afc22dfa3335b2
#
_cell.length_a   1.000
_cell.length_b   1.000
_cell.length_c   1.000
_cell.angle_alpha   90.00
_cell.angle_beta   90.00
_cell.angle_gamma   90.00
#
_symmetry.space_group_name_H-M   'P 1'
#
loop_
_entity.id
_entity.type
_entity.pdbx_description
1 polymer ?
#
loop_
_entity_poly.entity_id
_entity_poly.type
_entity_poly.pdbx_seq_one_letter_code
_entity_poly.pdbx_strand_id
1 'polypeptide(L)'
;IGIGSAVGSILARFVQNARYALGWTQFLVVVGLAWAAYLLTQALPYWPVSPDFAIRPWYNFQFDFMRAVLTALPAAALWGASFPLALAAVAKKGQDPGRLVGRVYAANTVGAIVGALLTSLVLIGSLGTQTTQRIMIVSAAFGAFILLVTDRNYLGVVRIQSKSFLRGAGILISAVVLAWSVAPVPELLVGYGRYAATYQRSAEYFDWVYVGEGMNSSMAVSDLGGGIRNYHNAGKVQ
;
A
#
# COMPACT_ATOMS: atom_id res chain seq x y z
N ILE A 1 8.30 -7.90 4.98
CA ILE A 1 7.76 -9.19 4.48
C ILE A 1 8.29 -10.34 5.34
N GLY A 2 9.60 -10.51 5.55
CA GLY A 2 10.18 -11.64 6.32
C GLY A 2 9.60 -11.79 7.72
N ILE A 3 9.55 -10.71 8.51
CA ILE A 3 8.94 -10.71 9.86
C ILE A 3 7.47 -11.15 9.79
N GLY A 4 6.72 -10.60 8.83
CA GLY A 4 5.32 -10.98 8.63
C GLY A 4 5.15 -12.44 8.26
N SER A 5 6.01 -12.98 7.41
CA SER A 5 5.99 -14.40 7.04
C SER A 5 6.28 -15.31 8.23
N ALA A 6 7.22 -14.95 9.10
CA ALA A 6 7.50 -15.69 10.34
C ALA A 6 6.27 -15.69 11.27
N VAL A 7 5.67 -14.53 11.53
CA VAL A 7 4.44 -14.39 12.33
C VAL A 7 3.29 -15.17 11.71
N GLY A 8 3.07 -15.04 10.40
CA GLY A 8 2.03 -15.77 9.67
C GLY A 8 2.22 -17.29 9.72
N SER A 9 3.46 -17.77 9.67
CA SER A 9 3.77 -19.20 9.82
C SER A 9 3.44 -19.73 11.23
N ILE A 10 3.70 -18.94 12.25
CA ILE A 10 3.30 -19.26 13.63
C ILE A 10 1.78 -19.27 13.75
N LEU A 11 1.11 -18.21 13.29
CA LEU A 11 -0.35 -18.11 13.32
C LEU A 11 -1.02 -19.28 12.59
N ALA A 12 -0.50 -19.68 11.42
CA ALA A 12 -1.03 -20.79 10.64
C ALA A 12 -1.05 -22.14 11.40
N ARG A 13 -0.21 -22.31 12.41
CA ARG A 13 -0.17 -23.53 13.26
C ARG A 13 -1.24 -23.53 14.34
N PHE A 14 -1.65 -22.35 14.83
CA PHE A 14 -2.55 -22.21 15.98
C PHE A 14 -3.99 -21.86 15.58
N VAL A 15 -4.21 -21.28 14.41
CA VAL A 15 -5.56 -20.92 13.99
C VAL A 15 -6.36 -22.13 13.54
N GLN A 16 -7.58 -22.26 14.06
CA GLN A 16 -8.51 -23.33 13.67
C GLN A 16 -9.00 -23.19 12.22
N ASN A 17 -9.09 -21.95 11.72
CA ASN A 17 -9.57 -21.65 10.38
C ASN A 17 -8.60 -20.67 9.69
N ALA A 18 -7.60 -21.23 8.99
CA ALA A 18 -6.58 -20.46 8.28
C ALA A 18 -7.16 -19.56 7.19
N ARG A 19 -8.26 -19.97 6.53
CA ARG A 19 -8.95 -19.17 5.54
C ARG A 19 -9.56 -17.90 6.14
N TYR A 20 -10.19 -18.04 7.30
CA TYR A 20 -10.78 -16.91 8.03
C TYR A 20 -9.67 -15.95 8.51
N ALA A 21 -8.56 -16.49 9.04
CA ALA A 21 -7.40 -15.69 9.42
C ALA A 21 -6.81 -14.94 8.22
N LEU A 22 -6.67 -15.60 7.06
CA LEU A 22 -6.23 -14.95 5.83
C LEU A 22 -7.17 -13.81 5.40
N GLY A 23 -8.50 -14.02 5.50
CA GLY A 23 -9.49 -12.98 5.19
C GLY A 23 -9.35 -11.74 6.05
N TRP A 24 -9.16 -11.91 7.35
CA TRP A 24 -8.87 -10.80 8.26
C TRP A 24 -7.52 -10.14 8.00
N THR A 25 -6.51 -10.92 7.65
CA THR A 25 -5.20 -10.37 7.25
C THR A 25 -5.34 -9.48 6.01
N GLN A 26 -6.12 -9.89 5.00
CA GLN A 26 -6.41 -9.06 3.83
C GLN A 26 -7.18 -7.78 4.19
N PHE A 27 -8.12 -7.86 5.13
CA PHE A 27 -8.79 -6.65 5.62
C PHE A 27 -7.83 -5.69 6.35
N LEU A 28 -6.92 -6.23 7.16
CA LEU A 28 -5.88 -5.41 7.79
C LEU A 28 -4.92 -4.80 6.75
N VAL A 29 -4.67 -5.48 5.62
CA VAL A 29 -3.92 -4.88 4.49
C VAL A 29 -4.64 -3.64 3.96
N VAL A 30 -5.98 -3.65 3.86
CA VAL A 30 -6.76 -2.45 3.50
C VAL A 30 -6.45 -1.28 4.43
N VAL A 31 -6.46 -1.53 5.75
CA VAL A 31 -6.12 -0.52 6.75
C VAL A 31 -4.65 -0.08 6.63
N GLY A 32 -3.74 -1.02 6.42
CA GLY A 32 -2.31 -0.72 6.24
C GLY A 32 -2.02 0.13 5.00
N LEU A 33 -2.74 -0.10 3.90
CA LEU A 33 -2.64 0.71 2.68
C LEU A 33 -3.19 2.13 2.89
N ALA A 34 -4.34 2.26 3.56
CA ALA A 34 -4.91 3.57 3.89
C ALA A 34 -4.00 4.35 4.86
N TRP A 35 -3.40 3.66 5.83
CA TRP A 35 -2.38 4.22 6.72
C TRP A 35 -1.17 4.74 5.96
N ALA A 36 -0.62 3.94 5.03
CA ALA A 36 0.50 4.35 4.18
C ALA A 36 0.16 5.58 3.34
N ALA A 37 -1.04 5.61 2.74
CA ALA A 37 -1.53 6.75 1.98
C ALA A 37 -1.63 8.01 2.84
N TYR A 38 -2.21 7.92 4.04
CA TYR A 38 -2.30 9.02 5.00
C TYR A 38 -0.92 9.55 5.39
N LEU A 39 0.01 8.67 5.75
CA LEU A 39 1.36 9.09 6.11
C LEU A 39 2.07 9.79 4.97
N LEU A 40 1.98 9.28 3.75
CA LEU A 40 2.64 9.86 2.58
C LEU A 40 2.09 11.23 2.21
N THR A 41 0.79 11.45 2.38
CA THR A 41 0.16 12.69 1.86
C THR A 41 -0.09 13.73 2.93
N GLN A 42 -0.34 13.33 4.18
CA GLN A 42 -0.82 14.25 5.22
C GLN A 42 0.08 14.35 6.45
N ALA A 43 0.98 13.41 6.69
CA ALA A 43 1.83 13.44 7.87
C ALA A 43 3.30 13.70 7.54
N LEU A 44 3.94 12.81 6.78
CA LEU A 44 5.38 12.86 6.54
C LEU A 44 5.86 14.07 5.74
N PRO A 45 5.11 14.65 4.79
CA PRO A 45 5.50 15.87 4.09
C PRO A 45 5.69 17.06 5.02
N TYR A 46 4.98 17.06 6.15
CA TYR A 46 4.98 18.16 7.11
C TYR A 46 5.87 17.90 8.33
N TRP A 47 6.56 16.77 8.40
CA TRP A 47 7.53 16.52 9.45
C TRP A 47 8.72 17.46 9.29
N PRO A 48 9.05 18.27 10.30
CA PRO A 48 10.12 19.23 10.20
C PRO A 48 11.47 18.55 10.02
N VAL A 49 12.18 18.94 8.98
CA VAL A 49 13.58 18.56 8.77
C VAL A 49 14.39 19.83 8.84
N SER A 50 15.24 19.94 9.89
CA SER A 50 16.15 21.08 9.96
C SER A 50 17.17 20.99 8.83
N PRO A 51 17.37 22.07 8.04
CA PRO A 51 18.41 22.13 7.01
C PRO A 51 19.81 21.87 7.56
N ASP A 52 20.06 22.22 8.83
CA ASP A 52 21.36 22.02 9.49
C ASP A 52 21.73 20.55 9.64
N PHE A 53 20.74 19.67 9.73
CA PHE A 53 20.97 18.22 9.77
C PHE A 53 21.13 17.60 8.39
N ALA A 54 20.79 18.32 7.31
CA ALA A 54 20.96 17.83 5.94
C ALA A 54 22.43 17.51 5.61
N ILE A 55 23.37 18.15 6.33
CA ILE A 55 24.82 17.95 6.19
C ILE A 55 25.30 16.64 6.85
N ARG A 56 24.47 15.99 7.66
CA ARG A 56 24.82 14.76 8.39
C ARG A 56 24.19 13.53 7.73
N PRO A 57 24.94 12.74 6.91
CA PRO A 57 24.38 11.63 6.14
C PRO A 57 23.69 10.57 7.02
N TRP A 58 24.27 10.27 8.20
CA TRP A 58 23.74 9.27 9.13
C TRP A 58 22.38 9.69 9.71
N TYR A 59 22.21 10.96 10.07
CA TYR A 59 20.95 11.48 10.56
C TYR A 59 19.86 11.40 9.49
N ASN A 60 20.17 11.83 8.27
CA ASN A 60 19.27 11.73 7.15
C ASN A 60 18.85 10.29 6.87
N PHE A 61 19.80 9.36 6.91
CA PHE A 61 19.51 7.94 6.75
C PHE A 61 18.53 7.42 7.82
N GLN A 62 18.76 7.72 9.09
CA GLN A 62 17.89 7.30 10.19
C GLN A 62 16.47 7.86 10.02
N PHE A 63 16.36 9.13 9.63
CA PHE A 63 15.09 9.80 9.45
C PHE A 63 14.31 9.24 8.24
N ASP A 64 14.98 9.05 7.12
CA ASP A 64 14.37 8.46 5.93
C ASP A 64 14.01 6.98 6.17
N PHE A 65 14.84 6.24 6.91
CA PHE A 65 14.56 4.87 7.32
C PHE A 65 13.32 4.78 8.21
N MET A 66 13.18 5.68 9.20
CA MET A 66 12.01 5.74 10.07
C MET A 66 10.73 6.02 9.25
N ARG A 67 10.79 6.97 8.32
CA ARG A 67 9.68 7.28 7.40
C ARG A 67 9.29 6.04 6.58
N ALA A 68 10.27 5.36 5.99
CA ALA A 68 10.04 4.16 5.21
C ALA A 68 9.43 3.03 6.05
N VAL A 69 9.92 2.83 7.28
CA VAL A 69 9.40 1.81 8.21
C VAL A 69 7.96 2.12 8.58
N LEU A 70 7.65 3.33 9.00
CA LEU A 70 6.29 3.70 9.40
C LEU A 70 5.28 3.57 8.26
N THR A 71 5.71 3.86 7.05
CA THR A 71 4.84 3.80 5.87
C THR A 71 4.67 2.38 5.35
N ALA A 72 5.78 1.67 5.14
CA ALA A 72 5.77 0.40 4.40
C ALA A 72 5.61 -0.82 5.30
N LEU A 73 6.13 -0.80 6.54
CA LEU A 73 6.20 -2.00 7.39
C LEU A 73 4.82 -2.60 7.70
N PRO A 74 3.76 -1.83 8.06
CA PRO A 74 2.48 -2.42 8.42
C PRO A 74 1.89 -3.25 7.28
N ALA A 75 1.77 -2.68 6.09
CA ALA A 75 1.24 -3.38 4.92
C ALA A 75 2.15 -4.54 4.48
N ALA A 76 3.47 -4.33 4.45
CA ALA A 76 4.45 -5.33 4.04
C ALA A 76 4.50 -6.54 5.00
N ALA A 77 4.34 -6.31 6.31
CA ALA A 77 4.26 -7.40 7.29
C ALA A 77 2.99 -8.24 7.10
N LEU A 78 1.85 -7.60 6.85
CA LEU A 78 0.58 -8.29 6.58
C LEU A 78 0.63 -9.09 5.28
N TRP A 79 1.22 -8.55 4.22
CA TRP A 79 1.46 -9.31 2.98
C TRP A 79 2.38 -10.51 3.21
N GLY A 80 3.45 -10.33 4.01
CA GLY A 80 4.31 -11.45 4.40
C GLY A 80 3.54 -12.55 5.12
N ALA A 81 2.64 -12.21 6.04
CA ALA A 81 1.81 -13.15 6.78
C ALA A 81 0.75 -13.85 5.89
N SER A 82 0.34 -13.22 4.82
CA SER A 82 -0.69 -13.77 3.91
C SER A 82 -0.24 -15.07 3.22
N PHE A 83 1.04 -15.21 2.86
CA PHE A 83 1.52 -16.38 2.13
C PHE A 83 1.42 -17.68 2.94
N PRO A 84 1.96 -17.82 4.16
CA PRO A 84 1.80 -19.04 4.95
C PRO A 84 0.34 -19.31 5.34
N LEU A 85 -0.46 -18.28 5.58
CA LEU A 85 -1.90 -18.44 5.82
C LEU A 85 -2.64 -18.94 4.57
N ALA A 86 -2.26 -18.51 3.38
CA ALA A 86 -2.81 -19.01 2.13
C ALA A 86 -2.48 -20.49 1.90
N LEU A 87 -1.23 -20.89 2.17
CA LEU A 87 -0.84 -22.30 2.14
C LEU A 87 -1.69 -23.16 3.08
N ALA A 88 -1.84 -22.70 4.33
CA ALA A 88 -2.65 -23.40 5.33
C ALA A 88 -4.14 -23.43 4.95
N ALA A 89 -4.66 -22.39 4.33
CA ALA A 89 -6.08 -22.29 3.92
C ALA A 89 -6.47 -23.24 2.80
N VAL A 90 -5.51 -23.62 1.93
CA VAL A 90 -5.78 -24.52 0.79
C VAL A 90 -5.25 -25.94 0.99
N ALA A 91 -4.52 -26.21 2.09
CA ALA A 91 -3.99 -27.50 2.43
C ALA A 91 -5.11 -28.53 2.66
N LYS A 92 -4.95 -29.74 2.11
CA LYS A 92 -5.88 -30.87 2.30
C LYS A 92 -5.12 -32.07 2.85
N LYS A 93 -5.81 -32.88 3.65
CA LYS A 93 -5.23 -34.15 4.14
C LYS A 93 -4.88 -35.06 2.95
N GLY A 94 -3.68 -35.65 2.98
CA GLY A 94 -3.20 -36.57 1.92
C GLY A 94 -2.71 -35.88 0.63
N GLN A 95 -2.67 -34.58 0.57
CA GLN A 95 -2.10 -33.84 -0.56
C GLN A 95 -0.57 -33.79 -0.47
N ASP A 96 0.11 -33.98 -1.60
CA ASP A 96 1.56 -33.77 -1.72
C ASP A 96 1.93 -32.30 -1.37
N PRO A 97 2.74 -32.09 -0.31
CA PRO A 97 3.14 -30.76 0.13
C PRO A 97 3.92 -29.98 -0.94
N GLY A 98 4.79 -30.66 -1.69
CA GLY A 98 5.60 -30.02 -2.74
C GLY A 98 4.73 -29.46 -3.86
N ARG A 99 3.73 -30.21 -4.31
CA ARG A 99 2.78 -29.78 -5.34
C ARG A 99 1.89 -28.63 -4.86
N LEU A 100 1.49 -28.65 -3.59
CA LEU A 100 0.72 -27.55 -3.00
C LEU A 100 1.53 -26.26 -2.97
N VAL A 101 2.73 -26.30 -2.39
CA VAL A 101 3.63 -25.13 -2.29
C VAL A 101 3.93 -24.60 -3.69
N GLY A 102 4.28 -25.46 -4.64
CA GLY A 102 4.58 -25.05 -6.01
C GLY A 102 3.42 -24.30 -6.68
N ARG A 103 2.18 -24.76 -6.51
CA ARG A 103 1.00 -24.08 -7.09
C ARG A 103 0.73 -22.72 -6.47
N VAL A 104 0.79 -22.62 -5.13
CA VAL A 104 0.55 -21.34 -4.44
C VAL A 104 1.67 -20.36 -4.76
N TYR A 105 2.92 -20.82 -4.79
CA TYR A 105 4.06 -20.00 -5.16
C TYR A 105 3.97 -19.51 -6.60
N ALA A 106 3.62 -20.37 -7.55
CA ALA A 106 3.44 -19.97 -8.94
C ALA A 106 2.34 -18.91 -9.09
N ALA A 107 1.18 -19.11 -8.45
CA ALA A 107 0.10 -18.13 -8.46
C ALA A 107 0.53 -16.78 -7.86
N ASN A 108 1.25 -16.80 -6.73
CA ASN A 108 1.78 -15.60 -6.11
C ASN A 108 2.80 -14.89 -7.01
N THR A 109 3.68 -15.64 -7.68
CA THR A 109 4.70 -15.06 -8.57
C THR A 109 4.04 -14.41 -9.80
N VAL A 110 3.09 -15.07 -10.43
CA VAL A 110 2.33 -14.51 -11.56
C VAL A 110 1.60 -13.24 -11.12
N GLY A 111 0.91 -13.29 -9.98
CA GLY A 111 0.23 -12.12 -9.41
C GLY A 111 1.19 -10.96 -9.11
N ALA A 112 2.37 -11.24 -8.58
CA ALA A 112 3.38 -10.23 -8.30
C ALA A 112 3.93 -9.57 -9.57
N ILE A 113 4.21 -10.37 -10.62
CA ILE A 113 4.68 -9.84 -11.91
C ILE A 113 3.61 -8.96 -12.54
N VAL A 114 2.38 -9.48 -12.67
CA VAL A 114 1.26 -8.72 -13.24
C VAL A 114 0.99 -7.45 -12.44
N GLY A 115 0.95 -7.55 -11.11
CA GLY A 115 0.73 -6.42 -10.22
C GLY A 115 1.81 -5.35 -10.35
N ALA A 116 3.09 -5.75 -10.37
CA ALA A 116 4.20 -4.82 -10.51
C ALA A 116 4.16 -4.08 -11.86
N LEU A 117 4.01 -4.81 -12.96
CA LEU A 117 3.95 -4.23 -14.31
C LEU A 117 2.72 -3.33 -14.47
N LEU A 118 1.54 -3.79 -14.05
CA LEU A 118 0.31 -3.01 -14.15
C LEU A 118 0.40 -1.72 -13.32
N THR A 119 0.90 -1.83 -12.08
CA THR A 119 0.97 -0.65 -11.19
C THR A 119 1.98 0.36 -11.70
N SER A 120 3.20 -0.06 -12.04
CA SER A 120 4.27 0.88 -12.41
C SER A 120 4.11 1.46 -13.82
N LEU A 121 3.72 0.62 -14.80
CA LEU A 121 3.67 1.06 -16.20
C LEU A 121 2.33 1.71 -16.57
N VAL A 122 1.23 1.30 -15.93
CA VAL A 122 -0.12 1.72 -16.32
C VAL A 122 -0.76 2.59 -15.25
N LEU A 123 -0.93 2.08 -14.03
CA LEU A 123 -1.78 2.77 -13.04
C LEU A 123 -1.15 4.09 -12.58
N ILE A 124 0.12 4.10 -12.19
CA ILE A 124 0.76 5.34 -11.72
C ILE A 124 0.87 6.35 -12.85
N GLY A 125 1.35 5.94 -14.02
CA GLY A 125 1.55 6.85 -15.14
C GLY A 125 0.27 7.42 -15.76
N SER A 126 -0.86 6.66 -15.71
CA SER A 126 -2.13 7.08 -16.33
C SER A 126 -3.12 7.66 -15.33
N LEU A 127 -3.15 7.18 -14.09
CA LEU A 127 -4.17 7.50 -13.09
C LEU A 127 -3.62 8.23 -11.87
N GLY A 128 -2.29 8.30 -11.75
CA GLY A 128 -1.60 8.90 -10.60
C GLY A 128 -1.59 8.00 -9.35
N THR A 129 -0.82 8.41 -8.37
CA THR A 129 -0.62 7.65 -7.12
C THR A 129 -1.90 7.53 -6.30
N GLN A 130 -2.70 8.59 -6.19
CA GLN A 130 -3.95 8.58 -5.42
C GLN A 130 -4.92 7.51 -5.90
N THR A 131 -5.21 7.50 -7.19
CA THR A 131 -6.15 6.53 -7.79
C THR A 131 -5.60 5.12 -7.69
N THR A 132 -4.31 4.94 -7.90
CA THR A 132 -3.63 3.65 -7.74
C THR A 132 -3.78 3.10 -6.32
N GLN A 133 -3.57 3.92 -5.29
CA GLN A 133 -3.77 3.52 -3.90
C GLN A 133 -5.23 3.12 -3.61
N ARG A 134 -6.21 3.85 -4.15
CA ARG A 134 -7.63 3.50 -4.05
C ARG A 134 -7.94 2.14 -4.69
N ILE A 135 -7.39 1.88 -5.86
CA ILE A 135 -7.53 0.59 -6.55
C ILE A 135 -6.93 -0.54 -5.70
N MET A 136 -5.75 -0.34 -5.10
CA MET A 136 -5.12 -1.34 -4.24
C MET A 136 -5.96 -1.63 -2.99
N ILE A 137 -6.52 -0.61 -2.33
CA ILE A 137 -7.42 -0.74 -1.18
C ILE A 137 -8.65 -1.57 -1.56
N VAL A 138 -9.31 -1.24 -2.67
CA VAL A 138 -10.51 -1.95 -3.14
C VAL A 138 -10.18 -3.39 -3.52
N SER A 139 -9.04 -3.63 -4.18
CA SER A 139 -8.61 -4.98 -4.57
C SER A 139 -8.33 -5.87 -3.36
N ALA A 140 -7.66 -5.34 -2.33
CA ALA A 140 -7.42 -6.05 -1.08
C ALA A 140 -8.74 -6.36 -0.33
N ALA A 141 -9.66 -5.39 -0.31
CA ALA A 141 -11.00 -5.57 0.28
C ALA A 141 -11.83 -6.62 -0.45
N PHE A 142 -11.74 -6.68 -1.77
CA PHE A 142 -12.40 -7.72 -2.56
C PHE A 142 -11.86 -9.10 -2.23
N GLY A 143 -10.54 -9.23 -2.05
CA GLY A 143 -9.91 -10.46 -1.55
C GLY A 143 -10.42 -10.86 -0.17
N ALA A 144 -10.48 -9.91 0.77
CA ALA A 144 -11.02 -10.14 2.11
C ALA A 144 -12.49 -10.56 2.06
N PHE A 145 -13.29 -9.88 1.26
CA PHE A 145 -14.71 -10.20 1.06
C PHE A 145 -14.90 -11.64 0.60
N ILE A 146 -14.23 -12.06 -0.47
CA ILE A 146 -14.33 -13.44 -0.98
C ILE A 146 -13.97 -14.46 0.10
N LEU A 147 -12.91 -14.22 0.88
CA LEU A 147 -12.43 -15.15 1.89
C LEU A 147 -13.37 -15.25 3.10
N LEU A 148 -14.00 -14.15 3.51
CA LEU A 148 -14.81 -14.08 4.71
C LEU A 148 -16.31 -14.36 4.49
N VAL A 149 -16.82 -14.13 3.27
CA VAL A 149 -18.23 -14.35 2.93
C VAL A 149 -18.49 -15.75 2.37
N THR A 150 -17.52 -16.30 1.62
CA THR A 150 -17.68 -17.60 0.98
C THR A 150 -17.34 -18.71 1.96
N ASP A 151 -18.35 -19.48 2.39
CA ASP A 151 -18.13 -20.70 3.17
C ASP A 151 -18.17 -21.91 2.23
N ARG A 152 -17.14 -22.76 2.27
CA ARG A 152 -17.08 -24.01 1.50
C ARG A 152 -17.47 -25.15 2.41
N ASN A 153 -18.67 -25.66 2.24
CA ASN A 153 -19.06 -26.93 2.84
C ASN A 153 -18.27 -28.10 2.19
N TYR A 154 -18.17 -29.22 2.91
CA TYR A 154 -17.51 -30.47 2.49
C TYR A 154 -17.94 -30.98 1.10
N LEU A 155 -19.07 -30.53 0.58
CA LEU A 155 -19.64 -30.88 -0.74
C LEU A 155 -19.23 -29.92 -1.86
N GLY A 156 -18.36 -28.92 -1.60
CA GLY A 156 -17.93 -27.95 -2.63
C GLY A 156 -18.99 -26.90 -3.01
N VAL A 157 -20.15 -26.90 -2.36
CA VAL A 157 -21.21 -25.91 -2.59
C VAL A 157 -20.89 -24.62 -1.84
N VAL A 158 -20.86 -23.52 -2.58
CA VAL A 158 -20.68 -22.17 -2.03
C VAL A 158 -21.95 -21.76 -1.34
N ARG A 159 -21.93 -21.62 -0.01
CA ARG A 159 -23.08 -21.16 0.77
C ARG A 159 -22.75 -19.80 1.39
N ILE A 160 -23.58 -18.81 1.10
CA ILE A 160 -23.51 -17.49 1.72
C ILE A 160 -24.47 -17.49 2.89
N GLN A 161 -23.95 -17.39 4.11
CA GLN A 161 -24.77 -17.21 5.31
C GLN A 161 -25.08 -15.72 5.51
N SER A 162 -26.27 -15.37 5.99
CA SER A 162 -26.69 -13.99 6.23
C SER A 162 -25.73 -13.21 7.16
N LYS A 163 -25.23 -13.86 8.21
CA LYS A 163 -24.21 -13.26 9.11
C LYS A 163 -22.88 -13.00 8.42
N SER A 164 -22.48 -13.85 7.48
CA SER A 164 -21.27 -13.67 6.68
C SER A 164 -21.43 -12.54 5.67
N PHE A 165 -22.62 -12.36 5.12
CA PHE A 165 -22.94 -11.28 4.22
C PHE A 165 -22.84 -9.90 4.91
N LEU A 166 -23.40 -9.76 6.13
CA LEU A 166 -23.30 -8.51 6.91
C LEU A 166 -21.83 -8.14 7.22
N ARG A 167 -20.99 -9.13 7.55
CA ARG A 167 -19.53 -8.89 7.75
C ARG A 167 -18.87 -8.44 6.44
N GLY A 168 -19.18 -9.09 5.34
CA GLY A 168 -18.68 -8.75 4.03
C GLY A 168 -19.09 -7.33 3.60
N ALA A 169 -20.34 -6.96 3.83
CA ALA A 169 -20.83 -5.61 3.58
C ALA A 169 -20.08 -4.57 4.42
N GLY A 170 -19.86 -4.85 5.71
CA GLY A 170 -19.06 -3.99 6.60
C GLY A 170 -17.63 -3.78 6.08
N ILE A 171 -16.97 -4.83 5.58
CA ILE A 171 -15.63 -4.75 4.98
C ILE A 171 -15.63 -3.86 3.73
N LEU A 172 -16.59 -4.05 2.84
CA LEU A 172 -16.69 -3.24 1.62
C LEU A 172 -16.99 -1.78 1.93
N ILE A 173 -17.90 -1.50 2.85
CA ILE A 173 -18.21 -0.13 3.30
C ILE A 173 -16.96 0.51 3.89
N SER A 174 -16.25 -0.18 4.80
CA SER A 174 -15.00 0.31 5.39
C SER A 174 -13.94 0.59 4.32
N ALA A 175 -13.82 -0.28 3.33
CA ALA A 175 -12.88 -0.09 2.23
C ALA A 175 -13.23 1.12 1.35
N VAL A 176 -14.51 1.35 1.07
CA VAL A 176 -14.97 2.53 0.34
C VAL A 176 -14.65 3.80 1.12
N VAL A 177 -14.95 3.83 2.42
CA VAL A 177 -14.63 4.97 3.29
C VAL A 177 -13.11 5.23 3.32
N LEU A 178 -12.31 4.18 3.50
CA LEU A 178 -10.84 4.29 3.51
C LEU A 178 -10.28 4.70 2.15
N ALA A 179 -10.80 4.17 1.05
CA ALA A 179 -10.40 4.59 -0.29
C ALA A 179 -10.77 6.06 -0.56
N TRP A 180 -11.94 6.49 -0.09
CA TRP A 180 -12.36 7.89 -0.22
C TRP A 180 -11.49 8.84 0.60
N SER A 181 -11.00 8.41 1.77
CA SER A 181 -10.13 9.22 2.64
C SER A 181 -8.72 9.41 2.09
N VAL A 182 -8.31 8.69 1.04
CA VAL A 182 -7.00 8.87 0.40
C VAL A 182 -6.94 10.25 -0.26
N ALA A 183 -6.11 11.12 0.30
CA ALA A 183 -5.87 12.47 -0.24
C ALA A 183 -4.99 12.44 -1.49
N PRO A 184 -5.07 13.45 -2.36
CA PRO A 184 -4.12 13.62 -3.46
C PRO A 184 -2.70 13.84 -2.91
N VAL A 185 -1.70 13.50 -3.70
CA VAL A 185 -0.30 13.78 -3.36
C VAL A 185 -0.10 15.29 -3.39
N PRO A 186 0.39 15.91 -2.30
CA PRO A 186 0.60 17.37 -2.27
C PRO A 186 1.62 17.80 -3.34
N GLU A 187 1.33 18.87 -4.05
CA GLU A 187 2.21 19.47 -5.06
C GLU A 187 3.58 19.79 -4.48
N LEU A 188 3.59 20.31 -3.24
CA LEU A 188 4.78 20.57 -2.47
C LEU A 188 5.65 19.33 -2.27
N LEU A 189 5.04 18.15 -2.05
CA LEU A 189 5.76 16.88 -1.93
C LEU A 189 6.38 16.47 -3.25
N VAL A 190 5.68 16.67 -4.37
CA VAL A 190 6.18 16.39 -5.71
C VAL A 190 7.37 17.30 -6.04
N GLY A 191 7.25 18.59 -5.71
CA GLY A 191 8.29 19.60 -6.01
C GLY A 191 9.54 19.47 -5.12
N TYR A 192 9.38 19.25 -3.84
CA TYR A 192 10.49 19.32 -2.87
C TYR A 192 10.80 18.00 -2.14
N GLY A 193 10.01 16.96 -2.35
CA GLY A 193 10.24 15.65 -1.77
C GLY A 193 10.34 15.69 -0.25
N ARG A 194 11.42 15.13 0.31
CA ARG A 194 11.63 15.09 1.77
C ARG A 194 11.79 16.47 2.42
N TYR A 195 12.07 17.51 1.65
CA TYR A 195 12.23 18.88 2.13
C TYR A 195 10.94 19.70 2.06
N ALA A 196 9.81 19.07 1.73
CA ALA A 196 8.51 19.74 1.63
C ALA A 196 8.20 20.61 2.87
N ALA A 197 8.43 20.08 4.09
CA ALA A 197 8.20 20.83 5.33
C ALA A 197 9.06 22.11 5.44
N THR A 198 10.28 22.10 4.90
CA THR A 198 11.16 23.28 4.91
C THR A 198 10.64 24.39 4.02
N TYR A 199 10.07 24.02 2.88
CA TYR A 199 9.57 24.97 1.87
C TYR A 199 8.08 25.28 2.00
N GLN A 200 7.40 24.77 3.01
CA GLN A 200 5.94 24.94 3.18
C GLN A 200 5.53 26.43 3.19
N ARG A 201 6.26 27.28 3.92
CA ARG A 201 5.96 28.72 3.98
C ARG A 201 6.25 29.44 2.67
N SER A 202 7.30 29.02 1.97
CA SER A 202 7.67 29.63 0.69
C SER A 202 6.74 29.18 -0.42
N ALA A 203 6.18 27.99 -0.33
CA ALA A 203 5.28 27.43 -1.33
C ALA A 203 3.92 28.17 -1.42
N GLU A 204 3.54 28.91 -0.38
CA GLU A 204 2.35 29.78 -0.42
C GLU A 204 2.48 30.94 -1.45
N TYR A 205 3.71 31.22 -1.88
CA TYR A 205 4.01 32.27 -2.88
C TYR A 205 4.26 31.69 -4.29
N PHE A 206 4.16 30.34 -4.46
CA PHE A 206 4.42 29.70 -5.75
C PHE A 206 3.11 29.31 -6.41
N ASP A 207 2.99 29.64 -7.68
CA ASP A 207 1.95 29.07 -8.53
C ASP A 207 2.47 27.79 -9.18
N TRP A 208 1.83 26.66 -8.90
CA TRP A 208 2.15 25.39 -9.53
C TRP A 208 1.55 25.34 -10.94
N VAL A 209 2.39 25.58 -11.95
CA VAL A 209 1.97 25.58 -13.36
C VAL A 209 1.74 24.18 -13.88
N TYR A 210 2.49 23.21 -13.35
CA TYR A 210 2.40 21.80 -13.74
C TYR A 210 2.81 20.89 -12.59
N VAL A 211 2.05 19.83 -12.39
CA VAL A 211 2.40 18.73 -11.48
C VAL A 211 2.02 17.44 -12.17
N GLY A 212 2.97 16.52 -12.30
CA GLY A 212 2.76 15.24 -12.96
C GLY A 212 3.51 14.10 -12.29
N GLU A 213 2.87 12.95 -12.23
CA GLU A 213 3.45 11.70 -11.78
C GLU A 213 3.69 10.81 -12.98
N GLY A 214 4.94 10.52 -13.28
CA GLY A 214 5.33 9.65 -14.37
C GLY A 214 5.82 8.29 -13.91
N MET A 215 6.02 7.41 -14.85
CA MET A 215 6.49 6.05 -14.64
C MET A 215 7.90 6.01 -13.99
N ASN A 216 8.78 6.93 -14.36
CA ASN A 216 10.17 6.96 -13.90
C ASN A 216 10.44 8.06 -12.87
N SER A 217 9.66 9.14 -12.89
CA SER A 217 9.89 10.32 -12.06
C SER A 217 8.60 11.11 -11.91
N SER A 218 8.44 11.78 -10.78
CA SER A 218 7.48 12.85 -10.61
C SER A 218 8.11 14.18 -10.97
N MET A 219 7.36 15.08 -11.60
CA MET A 219 7.82 16.36 -12.06
C MET A 219 6.83 17.47 -11.67
N ALA A 220 7.37 18.64 -11.36
CA ALA A 220 6.56 19.83 -11.16
C ALA A 220 7.24 21.07 -11.76
N VAL A 221 6.45 22.08 -12.09
CA VAL A 221 6.92 23.40 -12.50
C VAL A 221 6.22 24.42 -11.62
N SER A 222 6.99 25.23 -10.91
CA SER A 222 6.47 26.36 -10.13
C SER A 222 6.86 27.69 -10.77
N ASP A 223 5.96 28.64 -10.73
CA ASP A 223 6.20 30.04 -11.14
C ASP A 223 6.41 30.89 -9.89
N LEU A 224 7.55 31.59 -9.84
CA LEU A 224 7.93 32.49 -8.73
C LEU A 224 7.49 33.92 -8.98
N GLY A 225 6.78 34.18 -10.08
CA GLY A 225 6.49 35.51 -10.57
C GLY A 225 7.65 36.13 -11.33
N GLY A 226 7.36 37.23 -12.06
CA GLY A 226 8.39 37.92 -12.84
C GLY A 226 8.98 37.12 -14.03
N GLY A 227 8.32 36.02 -14.44
CA GLY A 227 8.78 35.16 -15.53
C GLY A 227 9.80 34.09 -15.10
N ILE A 228 10.07 33.94 -13.82
CA ILE A 228 11.01 32.94 -13.29
C ILE A 228 10.24 31.66 -12.98
N ARG A 229 10.63 30.56 -13.64
CA ARG A 229 10.06 29.23 -13.42
C ARG A 229 11.12 28.25 -12.89
N ASN A 230 10.77 27.56 -11.83
CA ASN A 230 11.56 26.45 -11.30
C ASN A 230 11.04 25.13 -11.86
N TYR A 231 11.96 24.33 -12.33
CA TYR A 231 11.72 22.95 -12.74
C TYR A 231 12.09 22.01 -11.59
N HIS A 232 11.17 21.14 -11.20
CA HIS A 232 11.36 20.18 -10.12
C HIS A 232 11.34 18.77 -10.69
N ASN A 233 12.34 17.98 -10.37
CA ASN A 233 12.41 16.59 -10.78
C ASN A 233 12.73 15.70 -9.57
N ALA A 234 11.85 14.74 -9.28
CA ALA A 234 11.98 13.82 -8.15
C ALA A 234 12.26 14.52 -6.80
N GLY A 235 11.58 15.65 -6.56
CA GLY A 235 11.71 16.42 -5.32
C GLY A 235 12.97 17.29 -5.23
N LYS A 236 13.62 17.60 -6.36
CA LYS A 236 14.78 18.51 -6.45
C LYS A 236 14.51 19.61 -7.46
N VAL A 237 14.86 20.83 -7.09
CA VAL A 237 14.87 21.98 -8.00
C VAL A 237 16.08 21.87 -8.92
N GLN A 238 15.89 22.09 -10.19
CA GLN A 238 16.90 22.08 -11.25
C GLN A 238 17.18 23.50 -11.71
#